data_c3f4a975f32807bfbc26548682337e29
#
_entry.id   c3f4a975f32807bfbc26548682337e29
#
_cell.length_a   1.000
_cell.length_b   1.000
_cell.length_c   1.000
_cell.angle_alpha   90.00
_cell.angle_beta   90.00
_cell.angle_gamma   90.00
#
_symmetry.space_group_name_H-M   'P 1'
#
loop_
_entity.id
_entity.type
_entity.pdbx_description
1 polymer ?
#
loop_
_entity_poly.entity_id
_entity_poly.type
_entity_poly.pdbx_seq_one_letter_code
_entity_poly.pdbx_strand_id
1 'polypeptide(L)'
;TVVVVGDVKPDEVYQLAQKYFGPLQPEQLATVKPQIEVAQRGKRTLELKAPAELPYLMMGWKVPVVKTAVEEWEPYALDVLAGILDGGASSRFSRELIREQQVAAGISAYNSAFSRLDDVFTIAGTPAQGKSVDDVKQAVLNQLDKIKTEPVTEAELQRVKTQVIASSVYQLDSVFYQAMQLGMLETVGLDWRLVDSYPDKISAITAEQVQQVAQKYFIDEGLTVAELIPMPTDNTTPRPTSGDPHAR
;
A
#
# COMPACT_ATOMS: atom_id res chain seq x y z
N THR A 1 -6.20 -14.91 -16.95
CA THR A 1 -4.73 -14.95 -16.99
C THR A 1 -4.25 -16.19 -16.24
N VAL A 2 -3.33 -16.95 -16.82
CA VAL A 2 -2.62 -18.06 -16.15
C VAL A 2 -1.15 -17.69 -16.11
N VAL A 3 -0.56 -17.79 -14.93
CA VAL A 3 0.87 -17.53 -14.71
C VAL A 3 1.49 -18.77 -14.08
N VAL A 4 2.61 -19.20 -14.61
CA VAL A 4 3.36 -20.37 -14.12
C VAL A 4 4.81 -19.95 -13.92
N VAL A 5 5.32 -20.13 -12.72
CA VAL A 5 6.71 -19.87 -12.37
C VAL A 5 7.25 -21.07 -11.58
N GLY A 6 8.45 -21.53 -11.94
CA GLY A 6 9.08 -22.66 -11.26
C GLY A 6 10.05 -23.41 -12.19
N ASP A 7 10.45 -24.60 -11.78
CA ASP A 7 11.29 -25.51 -12.59
C ASP A 7 10.42 -26.20 -13.67
N VAL A 8 10.09 -25.45 -14.72
CA VAL A 8 9.23 -25.89 -15.81
C VAL A 8 9.82 -25.52 -17.16
N LYS A 9 9.49 -26.31 -18.17
CA LYS A 9 9.83 -25.98 -19.58
C LYS A 9 8.68 -25.19 -20.21
N PRO A 10 8.90 -23.96 -20.69
CA PRO A 10 7.83 -23.12 -21.25
C PRO A 10 7.01 -23.83 -22.36
N ASP A 11 7.65 -24.58 -23.25
CA ASP A 11 6.98 -25.29 -24.32
C ASP A 11 6.05 -26.40 -23.81
N GLU A 12 6.43 -27.13 -22.76
CA GLU A 12 5.59 -28.17 -22.16
C GLU A 12 4.37 -27.53 -21.47
N VAL A 13 4.56 -26.42 -20.75
CA VAL A 13 3.47 -25.64 -20.13
C VAL A 13 2.52 -25.13 -21.20
N TYR A 14 3.05 -24.60 -22.30
CA TYR A 14 2.24 -24.10 -23.40
C TYR A 14 1.40 -25.21 -24.06
N GLN A 15 1.98 -26.38 -24.30
CA GLN A 15 1.25 -27.53 -24.84
C GLN A 15 0.14 -28.00 -23.88
N LEU A 16 0.41 -28.04 -22.59
CA LEU A 16 -0.59 -28.36 -21.57
C LEU A 16 -1.71 -27.31 -21.54
N ALA A 17 -1.35 -26.04 -21.60
CA ALA A 17 -2.32 -24.95 -21.66
C ALA A 17 -3.22 -25.07 -22.91
N GLN A 18 -2.64 -25.32 -24.07
CA GLN A 18 -3.41 -25.57 -25.30
C GLN A 18 -4.32 -26.79 -25.18
N LYS A 19 -3.83 -27.88 -24.60
CA LYS A 19 -4.63 -29.11 -24.41
C LYS A 19 -5.85 -28.89 -23.52
N TYR A 20 -5.69 -28.17 -22.40
CA TYR A 20 -6.75 -28.06 -21.40
C TYR A 20 -7.61 -26.80 -21.55
N PHE A 21 -7.04 -25.70 -22.02
CA PHE A 21 -7.75 -24.42 -22.18
C PHE A 21 -8.09 -24.10 -23.65
N GLY A 22 -7.33 -24.64 -24.61
CA GLY A 22 -7.57 -24.40 -26.04
C GLY A 22 -8.95 -24.82 -26.56
N PRO A 23 -9.58 -25.90 -26.06
CA PRO A 23 -10.94 -26.27 -26.44
C PRO A 23 -12.04 -25.34 -25.92
N LEU A 24 -11.72 -24.49 -24.91
CA LEU A 24 -12.70 -23.56 -24.36
C LEU A 24 -13.04 -22.49 -25.39
N GLN A 25 -14.33 -22.32 -25.66
CA GLN A 25 -14.79 -21.27 -26.56
C GLN A 25 -14.67 -19.91 -25.84
N PRO A 26 -14.15 -18.87 -26.54
CA PRO A 26 -14.13 -17.53 -25.97
C PRO A 26 -15.56 -17.01 -25.80
N GLU A 27 -15.87 -16.55 -24.59
CA GLU A 27 -17.12 -15.86 -24.33
C GLU A 27 -16.93 -14.34 -24.51
N GLN A 28 -17.99 -13.68 -25.01
CA GLN A 28 -17.99 -12.23 -25.08
C GLN A 28 -18.15 -11.66 -23.68
N LEU A 29 -17.04 -11.17 -23.09
CA LEU A 29 -17.07 -10.55 -21.78
C LEU A 29 -17.89 -9.26 -21.81
N ALA A 30 -18.77 -9.09 -20.84
CA ALA A 30 -19.48 -7.83 -20.67
C ALA A 30 -18.46 -6.69 -20.44
N THR A 31 -18.63 -5.59 -21.16
CA THR A 31 -17.81 -4.40 -20.96
C THR A 31 -18.01 -3.91 -19.53
N VAL A 32 -16.95 -3.94 -18.72
CA VAL A 32 -16.98 -3.40 -17.37
C VAL A 32 -17.17 -1.90 -17.46
N LYS A 33 -18.25 -1.40 -16.87
CA LYS A 33 -18.51 0.04 -16.84
C LYS A 33 -17.37 0.76 -16.11
N PRO A 34 -16.86 1.89 -16.65
CA PRO A 34 -15.88 2.70 -15.95
C PRO A 34 -16.44 3.12 -14.60
N GLN A 35 -15.73 2.82 -13.52
CA GLN A 35 -16.05 3.31 -12.19
C GLN A 35 -15.22 4.58 -11.94
N ILE A 36 -15.73 5.70 -12.42
CA ILE A 36 -15.11 6.99 -12.16
C ILE A 36 -15.71 7.51 -10.85
N GLU A 37 -14.88 7.56 -9.82
CA GLU A 37 -15.30 8.17 -8.57
C GLU A 37 -15.32 9.70 -8.68
N VAL A 38 -16.32 10.30 -8.03
CA VAL A 38 -16.38 11.75 -7.88
C VAL A 38 -15.21 12.22 -7.01
N ALA A 39 -14.54 13.31 -7.43
CA ALA A 39 -13.47 13.89 -6.64
C ALA A 39 -13.95 14.25 -5.22
N GLN A 40 -13.17 13.87 -4.23
CA GLN A 40 -13.44 14.24 -2.84
C GLN A 40 -13.18 15.74 -2.67
N ARG A 41 -14.14 16.47 -2.11
CA ARG A 41 -14.10 17.93 -1.91
C ARG A 41 -14.27 18.31 -0.45
N GLY A 42 -13.87 17.47 0.45
CA GLY A 42 -13.96 17.73 1.89
C GLY A 42 -13.51 16.51 2.69
N LYS A 43 -12.95 16.77 3.84
CA LYS A 43 -12.53 15.77 4.81
C LYS A 43 -13.70 14.86 5.20
N ARG A 44 -13.45 13.57 5.27
CA ARG A 44 -14.40 12.57 5.76
C ARG A 44 -13.90 11.99 7.07
N THR A 45 -14.80 11.81 8.02
CA THR A 45 -14.47 11.17 9.30
C THR A 45 -15.49 10.07 9.57
N LEU A 46 -15.00 8.91 10.00
CA LEU A 46 -15.77 7.75 10.39
C LEU A 46 -15.34 7.31 11.79
N GLU A 47 -16.29 7.17 12.70
CA GLU A 47 -16.09 6.54 14.00
C GLU A 47 -16.76 5.17 14.00
N LEU A 48 -16.00 4.13 14.31
CA LEU A 48 -16.49 2.78 14.46
C LEU A 48 -16.35 2.35 15.93
N LYS A 49 -17.47 2.10 16.59
CA LYS A 49 -17.50 1.50 17.93
C LYS A 49 -17.67 0.00 17.81
N ALA A 50 -16.65 -0.75 18.22
CA ALA A 50 -16.68 -2.20 18.14
C ALA A 50 -15.90 -2.83 19.31
N PRO A 51 -16.22 -4.09 19.69
CA PRO A 51 -15.43 -4.82 20.67
C PRO A 51 -13.97 -4.93 20.22
N ALA A 52 -13.07 -4.28 20.95
CA ALA A 52 -11.64 -4.27 20.68
C ALA A 52 -10.85 -3.98 21.96
N GLU A 53 -9.58 -4.37 22.01
CA GLU A 53 -8.73 -4.09 23.16
C GLU A 53 -8.07 -2.70 23.06
N LEU A 54 -7.74 -2.29 21.84
CA LEU A 54 -7.02 -1.04 21.59
C LEU A 54 -7.74 -0.18 20.55
N PRO A 55 -7.65 1.15 20.67
CA PRO A 55 -8.10 2.07 19.63
C PRO A 55 -7.18 1.96 18.40
N TYR A 56 -7.72 2.29 17.25
CA TYR A 56 -6.99 2.23 15.99
C TYR A 56 -7.33 3.42 15.11
N LEU A 57 -6.30 4.00 14.49
CA LEU A 57 -6.42 5.10 13.54
C LEU A 57 -6.14 4.57 12.13
N MET A 58 -6.94 4.98 11.17
CA MET A 58 -6.62 4.87 9.75
C MET A 58 -6.86 6.20 9.07
N MET A 59 -5.88 6.67 8.31
CA MET A 59 -5.95 7.87 7.48
C MET A 59 -5.68 7.48 6.04
N GLY A 60 -6.46 8.02 5.12
CA GLY A 60 -6.32 7.69 3.71
C GLY A 60 -6.49 8.90 2.80
N TRP A 61 -5.69 8.95 1.75
CA TRP A 61 -5.77 9.92 0.66
C TRP A 61 -5.79 9.18 -0.66
N LYS A 62 -6.72 9.53 -1.53
CA LYS A 62 -6.78 8.99 -2.87
C LYS A 62 -5.58 9.47 -3.68
N VAL A 63 -4.86 8.54 -4.29
CA VAL A 63 -3.65 8.80 -5.06
C VAL A 63 -3.69 8.07 -6.41
N PRO A 64 -3.00 8.57 -7.43
CA PRO A 64 -2.89 7.89 -8.70
C PRO A 64 -1.98 6.67 -8.61
N VAL A 65 -2.17 5.78 -9.55
CA VAL A 65 -1.33 4.60 -9.79
C VAL A 65 -0.71 4.70 -11.18
N VAL A 66 0.21 3.81 -11.53
CA VAL A 66 0.90 3.82 -12.84
C VAL A 66 -0.06 3.94 -14.02
N LYS A 67 -1.26 3.38 -13.90
CA LYS A 67 -2.27 3.41 -14.96
C LYS A 67 -3.05 4.72 -15.06
N THR A 68 -3.14 5.49 -13.98
CA THR A 68 -4.03 6.68 -13.87
C THR A 68 -3.27 7.98 -13.67
N ALA A 69 -1.99 7.92 -13.35
CA ALA A 69 -1.16 9.10 -13.11
C ALA A 69 -1.06 9.98 -14.34
N VAL A 70 -1.10 11.30 -14.14
CA VAL A 70 -0.83 12.28 -15.20
C VAL A 70 0.67 12.34 -15.48
N GLU A 71 1.46 12.38 -14.42
CA GLU A 71 2.92 12.33 -14.50
C GLU A 71 3.40 10.94 -14.15
N GLU A 72 4.14 10.31 -15.04
CA GLU A 72 4.58 8.91 -14.92
C GLU A 72 5.35 8.61 -13.63
N TRP A 73 6.03 9.61 -13.08
CA TRP A 73 6.86 9.47 -11.87
C TRP A 73 6.07 9.51 -10.55
N GLU A 74 4.84 10.04 -10.52
CA GLU A 74 4.07 10.26 -9.28
C GLU A 74 3.84 8.99 -8.46
N PRO A 75 3.44 7.84 -9.02
CA PRO A 75 3.23 6.63 -8.25
C PRO A 75 4.52 6.11 -7.58
N TYR A 76 5.64 6.25 -8.25
CA TYR A 76 6.95 5.87 -7.72
C TYR A 76 7.44 6.82 -6.63
N ALA A 77 7.15 8.11 -6.76
CA ALA A 77 7.44 9.09 -5.71
C ALA A 77 6.59 8.84 -4.45
N LEU A 78 5.34 8.39 -4.61
CA LEU A 78 4.48 7.95 -3.50
C LEU A 78 5.01 6.69 -2.81
N ASP A 79 5.56 5.72 -3.55
CA ASP A 79 6.23 4.54 -2.97
C ASP A 79 7.47 4.94 -2.17
N VAL A 80 8.29 5.86 -2.70
CA VAL A 80 9.45 6.41 -1.97
C VAL A 80 9.00 7.16 -0.73
N LEU A 81 7.93 7.96 -0.81
CA LEU A 81 7.36 8.67 0.34
C LEU A 81 6.88 7.70 1.43
N ALA A 82 6.21 6.60 1.07
CA ALA A 82 5.83 5.56 2.02
C ALA A 82 7.07 4.97 2.71
N GLY A 83 8.14 4.71 1.98
CA GLY A 83 9.43 4.26 2.52
C GLY A 83 10.10 5.27 3.45
N ILE A 84 10.00 6.58 3.18
CA ILE A 84 10.51 7.65 4.07
C ILE A 84 9.74 7.63 5.39
N LEU A 85 8.43 7.49 5.32
CA LEU A 85 7.56 7.46 6.50
C LEU A 85 7.72 6.18 7.32
N ASP A 86 7.76 5.00 6.66
CA ASP A 86 7.73 3.68 7.34
C ASP A 86 8.68 2.62 6.73
N GLY A 87 9.78 3.01 6.10
CA GLY A 87 10.77 2.08 5.54
C GLY A 87 11.74 1.51 6.60
N GLY A 88 11.23 0.94 7.70
CA GLY A 88 12.03 0.25 8.72
C GLY A 88 12.47 1.13 9.90
N ALA A 89 13.42 0.63 10.71
CA ALA A 89 13.78 1.23 12.00
C ALA A 89 14.30 2.69 11.93
N SER A 90 14.82 3.11 10.80
CA SER A 90 15.32 4.48 10.58
C SER A 90 14.33 5.41 9.90
N SER A 91 13.12 4.95 9.63
CA SER A 91 12.05 5.75 9.05
C SER A 91 11.57 6.84 9.99
N ARG A 92 10.90 7.87 9.47
CA ARG A 92 10.42 8.99 10.28
C ARG A 92 9.44 8.54 11.34
N PHE A 93 8.50 7.66 11.03
CA PHE A 93 7.52 7.16 11.99
C PHE A 93 8.19 6.35 13.11
N SER A 94 9.07 5.42 12.77
CA SER A 94 9.79 4.62 13.77
C SER A 94 10.68 5.47 14.67
N ARG A 95 11.38 6.48 14.12
CA ARG A 95 12.26 7.34 14.88
C ARG A 95 11.48 8.34 15.72
N GLU A 96 10.60 9.14 15.07
CA GLU A 96 9.98 10.30 15.73
C GLU A 96 8.71 9.91 16.49
N LEU A 97 7.81 9.09 15.95
CA LEU A 97 6.52 8.82 16.56
C LEU A 97 6.57 7.68 17.59
N ILE A 98 7.40 6.66 17.34
CA ILE A 98 7.50 5.50 18.24
C ILE A 98 8.57 5.74 19.32
N ARG A 99 9.83 6.07 18.93
CA ARG A 99 10.95 6.11 19.87
C ARG A 99 11.10 7.45 20.59
N GLU A 100 11.01 8.58 19.89
CA GLU A 100 11.25 9.91 20.46
C GLU A 100 10.01 10.44 21.17
N GLN A 101 8.89 10.58 20.48
CA GLN A 101 7.66 11.16 21.03
C GLN A 101 6.82 10.12 21.80
N GLN A 102 7.04 8.84 21.56
CA GLN A 102 6.28 7.75 22.17
C GLN A 102 4.75 7.96 22.07
N VAL A 103 4.28 8.46 20.93
CA VAL A 103 2.88 8.75 20.69
C VAL A 103 2.16 7.55 20.07
N ALA A 104 2.87 6.70 19.32
CA ALA A 104 2.33 5.49 18.71
C ALA A 104 3.02 4.24 19.25
N ALA A 105 2.25 3.20 19.55
CA ALA A 105 2.76 1.86 19.83
C ALA A 105 3.16 1.13 18.54
N GLY A 106 2.46 1.42 17.45
CA GLY A 106 2.75 0.96 16.10
C GLY A 106 2.10 1.88 15.09
N ILE A 107 2.77 2.13 13.99
CA ILE A 107 2.28 2.98 12.91
C ILE A 107 2.91 2.54 11.60
N SER A 108 2.14 2.55 10.53
CA SER A 108 2.58 2.16 9.20
C SER A 108 2.08 3.13 8.15
N ALA A 109 2.82 3.20 7.02
CA ALA A 109 2.42 3.89 5.82
C ALA A 109 2.48 2.91 4.64
N TYR A 110 1.44 2.92 3.82
CA TYR A 110 1.34 2.00 2.68
C TYR A 110 0.89 2.74 1.43
N ASN A 111 1.53 2.45 0.31
CA ASN A 111 1.14 2.82 -1.04
C ASN A 111 1.26 1.62 -1.97
N SER A 112 0.53 1.62 -3.06
CA SER A 112 0.68 0.66 -4.15
C SER A 112 0.65 1.40 -5.48
N ALA A 113 1.77 1.35 -6.21
CA ALA A 113 1.84 1.94 -7.54
C ALA A 113 1.06 1.13 -8.60
N PHE A 114 0.71 -0.13 -8.33
CA PHE A 114 0.16 -1.07 -9.29
C PHE A 114 -1.27 -1.49 -8.92
N SER A 115 -2.23 -0.70 -9.32
CA SER A 115 -3.66 -1.02 -9.20
C SER A 115 -4.38 -0.72 -10.52
N ARG A 116 -5.63 -1.20 -10.66
CA ARG A 116 -6.44 -0.98 -11.86
C ARG A 116 -6.97 0.45 -11.97
N LEU A 117 -7.32 1.03 -10.84
CA LEU A 117 -7.87 2.38 -10.67
C LEU A 117 -7.01 3.12 -9.64
N ASP A 118 -7.30 4.40 -9.39
CA ASP A 118 -6.69 5.13 -8.29
C ASP A 118 -6.77 4.34 -6.99
N ASP A 119 -5.72 4.40 -6.20
CA ASP A 119 -5.62 3.71 -4.92
C ASP A 119 -5.64 4.70 -3.75
N VAL A 120 -5.51 4.19 -2.55
CA VAL A 120 -5.50 4.98 -1.32
C VAL A 120 -4.13 4.86 -0.67
N PHE A 121 -3.41 5.98 -0.58
CA PHE A 121 -2.26 6.04 0.33
C PHE A 121 -2.78 5.99 1.75
N THR A 122 -2.41 4.96 2.48
CA THR A 122 -2.94 4.66 3.81
C THR A 122 -1.88 4.85 4.88
N ILE A 123 -2.22 5.55 5.95
CA ILE A 123 -1.45 5.59 7.19
C ILE A 123 -2.34 5.02 8.29
N ALA A 124 -1.83 4.03 9.03
CA ALA A 124 -2.58 3.36 10.07
C ALA A 124 -1.73 3.17 11.32
N GLY A 125 -2.33 3.30 12.50
CA GLY A 125 -1.56 3.19 13.73
C GLY A 125 -2.40 2.99 14.98
N THR A 126 -1.72 2.50 16.00
CA THR A 126 -2.24 2.29 17.36
C THR A 126 -1.57 3.27 18.30
N PRO A 127 -2.31 4.04 19.10
CA PRO A 127 -1.72 4.93 20.10
C PRO A 127 -0.88 4.18 21.14
N ALA A 128 0.16 4.81 21.64
CA ALA A 128 0.90 4.31 22.79
C ALA A 128 0.06 4.41 24.07
N GLN A 129 0.47 3.70 25.13
CA GLN A 129 -0.24 3.73 26.39
C GLN A 129 -0.36 5.16 26.94
N GLY A 130 -1.57 5.58 27.26
CA GLY A 130 -1.88 6.91 27.76
C GLY A 130 -1.95 8.00 26.69
N LYS A 131 -1.88 7.62 25.42
CA LYS A 131 -2.07 8.51 24.27
C LYS A 131 -3.42 8.26 23.60
N SER A 132 -3.94 9.26 22.93
CA SER A 132 -5.20 9.20 22.18
C SER A 132 -4.97 8.96 20.68
N VAL A 133 -6.02 8.59 19.95
CA VAL A 133 -6.03 8.54 18.47
C VAL A 133 -5.72 9.92 17.89
N ASP A 134 -6.22 10.99 18.51
CA ASP A 134 -5.95 12.38 18.09
C ASP A 134 -4.46 12.75 18.23
N ASP A 135 -3.76 12.29 19.28
CA ASP A 135 -2.32 12.51 19.42
C ASP A 135 -1.55 11.88 18.25
N VAL A 136 -1.90 10.64 17.87
CA VAL A 136 -1.28 9.96 16.72
C VAL A 136 -1.61 10.69 15.41
N LYS A 137 -2.89 11.05 15.21
CA LYS A 137 -3.34 11.78 14.02
C LYS A 137 -2.58 13.09 13.85
N GLN A 138 -2.46 13.89 14.92
CA GLN A 138 -1.74 15.16 14.88
C GLN A 138 -0.24 14.96 14.61
N ALA A 139 0.38 13.95 15.22
CA ALA A 139 1.78 13.63 14.96
C ALA A 139 2.03 13.21 13.51
N VAL A 140 1.12 12.44 12.89
CA VAL A 140 1.17 12.09 11.47
C VAL A 140 1.08 13.34 10.60
N LEU A 141 0.08 14.19 10.83
CA LEU A 141 -0.10 15.42 10.05
C LEU A 141 1.14 16.33 10.15
N ASN A 142 1.74 16.47 11.33
CA ASN A 142 2.97 17.23 11.51
C ASN A 142 4.14 16.64 10.69
N GLN A 143 4.24 15.32 10.56
CA GLN A 143 5.28 14.70 9.70
C GLN A 143 5.03 14.97 8.22
N LEU A 144 3.80 14.89 7.77
CA LEU A 144 3.43 15.21 6.40
C LEU A 144 3.69 16.70 6.08
N ASP A 145 3.37 17.60 7.01
CA ASP A 145 3.62 19.04 6.82
C ASP A 145 5.11 19.36 6.77
N LYS A 146 5.95 18.67 7.53
CA LYS A 146 7.42 18.79 7.40
C LYS A 146 7.87 18.42 5.99
N ILE A 147 7.36 17.31 5.40
CA ILE A 147 7.74 16.89 4.04
C ILE A 147 7.24 17.90 3.00
N LYS A 148 6.07 18.51 3.20
CA LYS A 148 5.53 19.52 2.30
C LYS A 148 6.34 20.82 2.31
N THR A 149 6.92 21.17 3.46
CA THR A 149 7.64 22.45 3.65
C THR A 149 9.15 22.34 3.43
N GLU A 150 9.73 21.17 3.73
CA GLU A 150 11.15 20.92 3.66
C GLU A 150 11.43 19.68 2.81
N PRO A 151 12.24 19.77 1.73
CA PRO A 151 12.65 18.60 0.98
C PRO A 151 13.37 17.60 1.87
N VAL A 152 13.20 16.31 1.58
CA VAL A 152 13.97 15.25 2.25
C VAL A 152 15.45 15.40 1.92
N THR A 153 16.32 15.05 2.88
CA THR A 153 17.76 15.12 2.63
C THR A 153 18.19 14.03 1.64
N GLU A 154 19.24 14.32 0.87
CA GLU A 154 19.79 13.36 -0.09
C GLU A 154 20.18 12.04 0.58
N ALA A 155 20.76 12.08 1.78
CA ALA A 155 21.12 10.89 2.52
C ALA A 155 19.89 10.04 2.92
N GLU A 156 18.79 10.68 3.31
CA GLU A 156 17.53 9.99 3.62
C GLU A 156 16.92 9.38 2.36
N LEU A 157 16.89 10.14 1.26
CA LEU A 157 16.36 9.70 -0.02
C LEU A 157 17.13 8.48 -0.55
N GLN A 158 18.45 8.53 -0.60
CA GLN A 158 19.28 7.42 -1.10
C GLN A 158 19.14 6.17 -0.25
N ARG A 159 19.09 6.31 1.08
CA ARG A 159 18.84 5.20 1.97
C ARG A 159 17.51 4.51 1.66
N VAL A 160 16.43 5.30 1.50
CA VAL A 160 15.10 4.75 1.24
C VAL A 160 15.04 4.10 -0.13
N LYS A 161 15.56 4.74 -1.19
CA LYS A 161 15.64 4.15 -2.52
C LYS A 161 16.36 2.79 -2.49
N THR A 162 17.50 2.73 -1.82
CA THR A 162 18.26 1.48 -1.68
C THR A 162 17.43 0.40 -0.98
N GLN A 163 16.68 0.74 0.07
CA GLN A 163 15.83 -0.20 0.79
C GLN A 163 14.65 -0.69 -0.07
N VAL A 164 13.98 0.21 -0.77
CA VAL A 164 12.84 -0.12 -1.65
C VAL A 164 13.31 -1.06 -2.78
N ILE A 165 14.42 -0.72 -3.44
CA ILE A 165 15.00 -1.53 -4.51
C ILE A 165 15.46 -2.89 -3.97
N ALA A 166 16.19 -2.92 -2.86
CA ALA A 166 16.63 -4.17 -2.25
C ALA A 166 15.45 -5.07 -1.89
N SER A 167 14.38 -4.50 -1.31
CA SER A 167 13.17 -5.25 -1.00
C SER A 167 12.51 -5.85 -2.25
N SER A 168 12.41 -5.07 -3.34
CA SER A 168 11.84 -5.57 -4.60
C SER A 168 12.69 -6.71 -5.20
N VAL A 169 14.01 -6.61 -5.13
CA VAL A 169 14.92 -7.66 -5.62
C VAL A 169 14.84 -8.93 -4.78
N TYR A 170 14.86 -8.81 -3.44
CA TYR A 170 14.74 -9.98 -2.55
C TYR A 170 13.40 -10.71 -2.66
N GLN A 171 12.34 -10.01 -2.99
CA GLN A 171 11.04 -10.65 -3.22
C GLN A 171 11.07 -11.58 -4.44
N LEU A 172 11.96 -11.35 -5.43
CA LEU A 172 12.11 -12.21 -6.59
C LEU A 172 12.75 -13.58 -6.27
N ASP A 173 13.32 -13.76 -5.08
CA ASP A 173 13.81 -15.08 -4.63
C ASP A 173 12.64 -16.06 -4.37
N SER A 174 11.43 -15.56 -4.20
CA SER A 174 10.23 -16.36 -4.02
C SER A 174 9.53 -16.64 -5.35
N VAL A 175 9.51 -17.90 -5.76
CA VAL A 175 8.75 -18.37 -6.95
C VAL A 175 7.28 -17.97 -6.88
N PHE A 176 6.67 -18.10 -5.70
CA PHE A 176 5.28 -17.67 -5.48
C PHE A 176 5.11 -16.17 -5.70
N TYR A 177 6.03 -15.37 -5.17
CA TYR A 177 5.95 -13.92 -5.30
C TYR A 177 6.13 -13.45 -6.75
N GLN A 178 7.07 -14.07 -7.50
CA GLN A 178 7.21 -13.81 -8.94
C GLN A 178 5.90 -14.08 -9.70
N ALA A 179 5.28 -15.25 -9.47
CA ALA A 179 4.01 -15.58 -10.11
C ALA A 179 2.90 -14.59 -9.75
N MET A 180 2.83 -14.19 -8.47
CA MET A 180 1.85 -13.23 -7.97
C MET A 180 2.04 -11.85 -8.62
N GLN A 181 3.26 -11.33 -8.69
CA GLN A 181 3.54 -10.04 -9.31
C GLN A 181 3.18 -10.01 -10.80
N LEU A 182 3.62 -11.01 -11.56
CA LEU A 182 3.30 -11.11 -12.98
C LEU A 182 1.78 -11.19 -13.20
N GLY A 183 1.12 -12.04 -12.41
CA GLY A 183 -0.33 -12.21 -12.50
C GLY A 183 -1.11 -10.96 -12.10
N MET A 184 -0.66 -10.24 -11.09
CA MET A 184 -1.28 -8.99 -10.65
C MET A 184 -1.19 -7.92 -11.74
N LEU A 185 -0.01 -7.67 -12.30
CA LEU A 185 0.18 -6.67 -13.35
C LEU A 185 -0.70 -6.95 -14.57
N GLU A 186 -0.69 -8.19 -15.08
CA GLU A 186 -1.54 -8.59 -16.20
C GLU A 186 -3.05 -8.45 -15.88
N THR A 187 -3.47 -8.78 -14.65
CA THR A 187 -4.88 -8.73 -14.25
C THR A 187 -5.39 -7.29 -14.14
N VAL A 188 -4.55 -6.35 -13.70
CA VAL A 188 -4.91 -4.93 -13.65
C VAL A 188 -4.74 -4.23 -15.01
N GLY A 189 -4.20 -4.93 -16.01
CA GLY A 189 -4.00 -4.44 -17.38
C GLY A 189 -2.75 -3.54 -17.50
N LEU A 190 -1.70 -3.90 -16.79
CA LEU A 190 -0.35 -3.37 -16.90
C LEU A 190 0.58 -4.40 -17.54
N ASP A 191 1.66 -3.94 -18.17
CA ASP A 191 2.66 -4.84 -18.74
C ASP A 191 3.49 -5.46 -17.60
N TRP A 192 3.63 -6.79 -17.61
CA TRP A 192 4.43 -7.53 -16.64
C TRP A 192 5.90 -7.10 -16.59
N ARG A 193 6.43 -6.53 -17.70
CA ARG A 193 7.81 -6.00 -17.78
C ARG A 193 8.06 -4.80 -16.88
N LEU A 194 7.02 -4.20 -16.31
CA LEU A 194 7.17 -3.13 -15.31
C LEU A 194 7.95 -3.59 -14.08
N VAL A 195 7.94 -4.89 -13.75
CA VAL A 195 8.76 -5.44 -12.67
C VAL A 195 10.24 -5.12 -12.91
N ASP A 196 10.73 -5.31 -14.14
CA ASP A 196 12.14 -5.11 -14.49
C ASP A 196 12.55 -3.63 -14.45
N SER A 197 11.63 -2.73 -14.81
CA SER A 197 11.90 -1.29 -14.85
C SER A 197 11.67 -0.56 -13.52
N TYR A 198 11.03 -1.21 -12.54
CA TYR A 198 10.68 -0.59 -11.26
C TYR A 198 11.89 -0.05 -10.49
N PRO A 199 13.04 -0.78 -10.36
CA PRO A 199 14.23 -0.26 -9.70
C PRO A 199 14.76 1.04 -10.32
N ASP A 200 14.76 1.14 -11.65
CA ASP A 200 15.23 2.33 -12.37
C ASP A 200 14.29 3.51 -12.13
N LYS A 201 12.98 3.27 -12.15
CA LYS A 201 11.97 4.30 -11.86
C LYS A 201 12.11 4.84 -10.42
N ILE A 202 12.31 3.97 -9.43
CA ILE A 202 12.58 4.37 -8.04
C ILE A 202 13.90 5.16 -7.93
N SER A 203 14.96 4.69 -8.60
CA SER A 203 16.27 5.37 -8.60
C SER A 203 16.21 6.78 -9.16
N ALA A 204 15.34 7.03 -10.14
CA ALA A 204 15.18 8.33 -10.78
C ALA A 204 14.44 9.37 -9.94
N ILE A 205 13.73 8.97 -8.88
CA ILE A 205 12.92 9.90 -8.06
C ILE A 205 13.81 10.90 -7.32
N THR A 206 13.42 12.17 -7.32
CA THR A 206 14.12 13.28 -6.65
C THR A 206 13.42 13.69 -5.34
N ALA A 207 14.15 14.43 -4.49
CA ALA A 207 13.60 14.97 -3.25
C ALA A 207 12.43 15.96 -3.52
N GLU A 208 12.55 16.74 -4.59
CA GLU A 208 11.52 17.69 -5.03
C GLU A 208 10.26 16.94 -5.48
N GLN A 209 10.39 15.82 -6.19
CA GLN A 209 9.25 15.01 -6.60
C GLN A 209 8.51 14.40 -5.41
N VAL A 210 9.24 13.93 -4.39
CA VAL A 210 8.65 13.47 -3.12
C VAL A 210 7.88 14.60 -2.43
N GLN A 211 8.45 15.79 -2.37
CA GLN A 211 7.77 16.97 -1.81
C GLN A 211 6.52 17.35 -2.63
N GLN A 212 6.62 17.34 -3.96
CA GLN A 212 5.51 17.68 -4.86
C GLN A 212 4.31 16.72 -4.67
N VAL A 213 4.52 15.41 -4.58
CA VAL A 213 3.41 14.47 -4.31
C VAL A 213 2.84 14.68 -2.92
N ALA A 214 3.67 15.01 -1.91
CA ALA A 214 3.18 15.33 -0.59
C ALA A 214 2.28 16.58 -0.60
N GLN A 215 2.69 17.63 -1.27
CA GLN A 215 1.91 18.88 -1.41
C GLN A 215 0.61 18.65 -2.20
N LYS A 216 0.66 17.85 -3.27
CA LYS A 216 -0.46 17.63 -4.19
C LYS A 216 -1.55 16.75 -3.59
N TYR A 217 -1.18 15.67 -2.90
CA TYR A 217 -2.13 14.63 -2.51
C TYR A 217 -2.51 14.67 -1.03
N PHE A 218 -1.62 15.07 -0.11
CA PHE A 218 -1.96 15.07 1.32
C PHE A 218 -2.60 16.38 1.77
N ILE A 219 -3.67 16.75 1.10
CA ILE A 219 -4.49 17.92 1.41
C ILE A 219 -5.69 17.53 2.28
N ASP A 220 -6.20 18.49 3.05
CA ASP A 220 -7.29 18.25 3.99
C ASP A 220 -8.58 17.81 3.28
N GLU A 221 -8.87 18.37 2.11
CA GLU A 221 -10.04 18.02 1.30
C GLU A 221 -10.02 16.56 0.82
N GLY A 222 -8.84 16.00 0.62
CA GLY A 222 -8.66 14.59 0.20
C GLY A 222 -8.62 13.59 1.35
N LEU A 223 -8.55 14.05 2.60
CA LEU A 223 -8.35 13.20 3.76
C LEU A 223 -9.64 12.47 4.16
N THR A 224 -9.52 11.16 4.34
CA THR A 224 -10.49 10.32 5.04
C THR A 224 -9.86 9.78 6.31
N VAL A 225 -10.53 9.95 7.45
CA VAL A 225 -10.09 9.44 8.76
C VAL A 225 -11.10 8.42 9.26
N ALA A 226 -10.64 7.25 9.65
CA ALA A 226 -11.43 6.24 10.32
C ALA A 226 -10.80 5.95 11.69
N GLU A 227 -11.61 6.01 12.73
CA GLU A 227 -11.20 5.80 14.12
C GLU A 227 -11.99 4.64 14.72
N LEU A 228 -11.29 3.61 15.20
CA LEU A 228 -11.88 2.54 15.99
C LEU A 228 -11.87 2.95 17.45
N ILE A 229 -13.07 3.08 18.03
CA ILE A 229 -13.28 3.31 19.46
C ILE A 229 -13.56 1.96 20.11
N PRO A 230 -12.67 1.45 21.00
CA PRO A 230 -12.84 0.17 21.63
C PRO A 230 -14.07 0.17 22.55
N MET A 231 -14.88 -0.85 22.40
CA MET A 231 -15.93 -1.19 23.36
C MET A 231 -15.48 -2.40 24.19
N PRO A 232 -15.97 -2.55 25.42
CA PRO A 232 -15.65 -3.75 26.21
C PRO A 232 -15.93 -5.03 25.44
N THR A 233 -14.97 -5.96 25.43
CA THR A 233 -15.17 -7.30 24.91
C THR A 233 -15.90 -8.11 25.99
N ASP A 234 -17.14 -8.53 25.72
CA ASP A 234 -17.78 -9.54 26.54
C ASP A 234 -17.05 -10.88 26.37
N ASN A 235 -16.12 -11.17 27.28
CA ASN A 235 -15.37 -12.43 27.30
C ASN A 235 -16.26 -13.65 27.63
N THR A 236 -17.58 -13.50 27.66
CA THR A 236 -18.53 -14.56 27.99
C THR A 236 -19.00 -15.39 26.79
N THR A 237 -18.76 -14.91 25.58
CA THR A 237 -19.10 -15.72 24.38
C THR A 237 -17.87 -16.54 23.96
N PRO A 238 -17.91 -17.88 24.06
CA PRO A 238 -16.82 -18.71 23.52
C PRO A 238 -16.66 -18.37 22.03
N ARG A 239 -15.44 -18.02 21.60
CA ARG A 239 -15.12 -17.96 20.17
C ARG A 239 -15.57 -19.27 19.54
N PRO A 240 -16.39 -19.25 18.46
CA PRO A 240 -16.64 -20.49 17.73
C PRO A 240 -15.28 -21.01 17.27
N THR A 241 -14.87 -22.13 17.83
CA THR A 241 -13.73 -22.88 17.29
C THR A 241 -14.12 -23.22 15.85
N SER A 242 -13.35 -22.69 14.89
CA SER A 242 -13.48 -23.12 13.49
C SER A 242 -13.35 -24.63 13.49
N GLY A 243 -14.49 -25.32 13.24
CA GLY A 243 -14.52 -26.77 13.17
C GLY A 243 -13.53 -27.22 12.10
N ASP A 244 -12.66 -28.12 12.47
CA ASP A 244 -11.70 -28.76 11.58
C ASP A 244 -12.47 -29.38 10.39
N PRO A 245 -12.31 -28.95 9.14
CA PRO A 245 -13.01 -29.50 8.00
C PRO A 245 -12.56 -30.94 7.64
N HIS A 246 -11.61 -31.52 8.37
CA HIS A 246 -11.05 -32.84 8.11
C HIS A 246 -11.36 -33.90 9.16
N ALA A 247 -12.29 -33.65 10.10
CA ALA A 247 -12.77 -34.68 10.99
C ALA A 247 -13.84 -35.54 10.28
N ARG A 248 -13.44 -36.36 9.30
CA ARG A 248 -14.08 -37.61 8.86
C ARG A 248 -13.09 -38.49 8.12
#